data_b9ff6508048ad0d6b43840480391d84e
#
_entry.id   b9ff6508048ad0d6b43840480391d84e
#
_cell.length_a   1.000
_cell.length_b   1.000
_cell.length_c   1.000
_cell.angle_alpha   90.00
_cell.angle_beta   90.00
_cell.angle_gamma   90.00
#
_symmetry.space_group_name_H-M   'P 1'
#
loop_
_entity.id
_entity.type
_entity.pdbx_description
1 polymer ?
#
loop_
_entity_poly.entity_id
_entity_poly.type
_entity_poly.pdbx_seq_one_letter_code
_entity_poly.pdbx_strand_id
1 'polypeptide(L)'
;IFKSVNEALLAYENGVITLHSKIKVKVSKKNADGEEISGVVESTLGRFIFNEILPQDLGYVDRSKEENFLKLEVDFHVGKKQLKDILQHVINTHGTTRTAEVLDDIKAMGYKYSTRAAMTVSISEMTVPPVKKQLIAEAEQKVERINMNYNRGRSTDEERYKNVIRVWQETDKTLLKALLDGLDKYNNIFMMADSGARGSNQQ
;
A
#
# COMPACT_ATOMS: atom_id res chain seq x y z
N ILE A 1 10.35 22.79 -2.91
CA ILE A 1 10.48 22.80 -4.38
C ILE A 1 11.93 22.51 -4.70
N PHE A 2 12.19 21.56 -5.59
CA PHE A 2 13.54 21.14 -6.00
C PHE A 2 13.72 21.33 -7.50
N LYS A 3 14.95 21.62 -7.89
CA LYS A 3 15.31 21.80 -9.31
C LYS A 3 15.42 20.48 -10.08
N SER A 4 15.68 19.38 -9.36
CA SER A 4 15.79 18.04 -9.94
C SER A 4 15.49 16.97 -8.91
N VAL A 5 15.26 15.73 -9.37
CA VAL A 5 15.11 14.56 -8.49
C VAL A 5 16.39 14.32 -7.68
N ASN A 6 17.57 14.54 -8.26
CA ASN A 6 18.86 14.39 -7.58
C ASN A 6 19.00 15.34 -6.39
N GLU A 7 18.56 16.60 -6.52
CA GLU A 7 18.55 17.55 -5.40
C GLU A 7 17.61 17.08 -4.29
N ALA A 8 16.45 16.55 -4.63
CA ALA A 8 15.52 15.96 -3.66
C ALA A 8 16.11 14.71 -2.98
N LEU A 9 16.87 13.88 -3.70
CA LEU A 9 17.59 12.74 -3.14
C LEU A 9 18.66 13.18 -2.13
N LEU A 10 19.42 14.22 -2.43
CA LEU A 10 20.39 14.81 -1.48
C LEU A 10 19.70 15.31 -0.21
N ALA A 11 18.54 15.97 -0.34
CA ALA A 11 17.74 16.40 0.80
C ALA A 11 17.24 15.22 1.65
N TYR A 12 16.88 14.10 1.01
CA TYR A 12 16.52 12.86 1.67
C TYR A 12 17.71 12.22 2.42
N GLU A 13 18.89 12.17 1.78
CA GLU A 13 20.11 11.64 2.40
C GLU A 13 20.57 12.45 3.60
N ASN A 14 20.32 13.76 3.58
CA ASN A 14 20.54 14.66 4.71
C ASN A 14 19.42 14.64 5.77
N GLY A 15 18.41 13.80 5.62
CA GLY A 15 17.30 13.66 6.58
C GLY A 15 16.31 14.82 6.61
N VAL A 16 16.37 15.75 5.63
CA VAL A 16 15.48 16.92 5.56
C VAL A 16 14.06 16.52 5.12
N ILE A 17 13.96 15.52 4.25
CA ILE A 17 12.69 14.99 3.75
C ILE A 17 12.66 13.46 3.86
N THR A 18 11.46 12.88 3.84
CA THR A 18 11.24 11.43 3.80
C THR A 18 10.78 11.00 2.40
N LEU A 19 10.77 9.70 2.12
CA LEU A 19 10.23 9.15 0.87
C LEU A 19 8.74 9.47 0.67
N HIS A 20 8.00 9.69 1.75
CA HIS A 20 6.57 10.02 1.75
C HIS A 20 6.28 11.52 1.70
N SER A 21 7.30 12.36 1.84
CA SER A 21 7.14 13.82 1.79
C SER A 21 6.62 14.24 0.42
N LYS A 22 5.55 15.05 0.40
CA LYS A 22 5.05 15.69 -0.81
C LYS A 22 6.03 16.79 -1.22
N ILE A 23 6.55 16.69 -2.42
CA ILE A 23 7.53 17.59 -2.98
C ILE A 23 7.11 18.08 -4.36
N LYS A 24 7.63 19.20 -4.76
CA LYS A 24 7.50 19.76 -6.11
C LYS A 24 8.86 19.74 -6.77
N VAL A 25 8.95 19.05 -7.91
CA VAL A 25 10.21 18.90 -8.65
C VAL A 25 10.03 19.46 -10.05
N LYS A 26 11.02 20.24 -10.51
CA LYS A 26 11.08 20.67 -11.90
C LYS A 26 11.51 19.48 -12.75
N VAL A 27 10.64 19.07 -13.68
CA VAL A 27 10.89 17.99 -14.64
C VAL A 27 10.94 18.57 -16.04
N SER A 28 11.89 18.13 -16.84
CA SER A 28 11.98 18.46 -18.27
C SER A 28 11.91 17.17 -19.08
N LYS A 29 11.10 17.19 -20.13
CA LYS A 29 11.00 16.08 -21.11
C LYS A 29 11.04 16.67 -22.51
N LYS A 30 11.67 15.94 -23.46
CA LYS A 30 11.67 16.32 -24.87
C LYS A 30 10.39 15.82 -25.56
N ASN A 31 9.73 16.69 -26.31
CA ASN A 31 8.61 16.36 -27.17
C ASN A 31 9.07 15.56 -28.40
N ALA A 32 8.16 14.99 -29.14
CA ALA A 32 8.43 14.31 -30.43
C ALA A 32 9.15 15.24 -31.45
N ASP A 33 8.88 16.52 -31.39
CA ASP A 33 9.50 17.58 -32.22
C ASP A 33 10.89 18.02 -31.73
N GLY A 34 11.41 17.42 -30.63
CA GLY A 34 12.71 17.77 -30.05
C GLY A 34 12.69 18.99 -29.13
N GLU A 35 11.56 19.64 -28.92
CA GLU A 35 11.43 20.77 -28.00
C GLU A 35 11.43 20.31 -26.56
N GLU A 36 12.15 21.03 -25.69
CA GLU A 36 12.22 20.75 -24.25
C GLU A 36 11.05 21.41 -23.52
N ILE A 37 10.10 20.60 -23.06
CA ILE A 37 8.99 21.06 -22.23
C ILE A 37 9.40 20.87 -20.76
N SER A 38 9.39 21.95 -20.00
CA SER A 38 9.70 21.92 -18.57
C SER A 38 8.54 22.44 -17.74
N GLY A 39 8.31 21.80 -16.58
CA GLY A 39 7.27 22.20 -15.65
C GLY A 39 7.51 21.64 -14.25
N VAL A 40 6.66 22.00 -13.34
CA VAL A 40 6.74 21.54 -11.95
C VAL A 40 5.70 20.43 -11.72
N VAL A 41 6.18 19.28 -11.29
CA VAL A 41 5.34 18.13 -10.95
C VAL A 41 5.31 17.97 -9.44
N GLU A 42 4.12 17.81 -8.87
CA GLU A 42 3.92 17.55 -7.45
C GLU A 42 3.65 16.06 -7.25
N SER A 43 4.48 15.40 -6.44
CA SER A 43 4.31 14.01 -6.02
C SER A 43 5.17 13.72 -4.78
N THR A 44 5.33 12.46 -4.40
CA THR A 44 6.25 12.07 -3.33
C THR A 44 7.61 11.67 -3.90
N LEU A 45 8.68 11.84 -3.09
CA LEU A 45 10.02 11.45 -3.52
C LEU A 45 10.08 9.97 -3.93
N GLY A 46 9.44 9.08 -3.16
CA GLY A 46 9.41 7.65 -3.49
C GLY A 46 8.79 7.36 -4.85
N ARG A 47 7.76 8.10 -5.26
CA ARG A 47 7.14 7.94 -6.58
C ARG A 47 8.05 8.46 -7.71
N PHE A 48 8.77 9.54 -7.51
CA PHE A 48 9.78 9.99 -8.48
C PHE A 48 10.84 8.91 -8.71
N ILE A 49 11.40 8.35 -7.64
CA ILE A 49 12.40 7.27 -7.70
C ILE A 49 11.85 6.04 -8.41
N PHE A 50 10.60 5.63 -8.11
CA PHE A 50 9.98 4.47 -8.73
C PHE A 50 9.73 4.68 -10.22
N ASN A 51 9.29 5.87 -10.64
CA ASN A 51 9.06 6.19 -12.05
C ASN A 51 10.35 6.32 -12.87
N GLU A 52 11.52 6.54 -12.23
CA GLU A 52 12.80 6.63 -12.92
C GLU A 52 13.21 5.30 -13.57
N ILE A 53 12.84 4.18 -12.96
CA ILE A 53 13.15 2.83 -13.48
C ILE A 53 12.07 2.30 -14.45
N LEU A 54 10.90 2.93 -14.49
CA LEU A 54 9.80 2.48 -15.34
C LEU A 54 9.80 3.21 -16.70
N PRO A 55 9.48 2.50 -17.78
CA PRO A 55 9.13 3.14 -19.05
C PRO A 55 7.97 4.13 -18.83
N GLN A 56 8.05 5.29 -19.48
CA GLN A 56 7.09 6.37 -19.29
C GLN A 56 5.99 6.41 -20.36
N ASP A 57 5.70 5.28 -21.00
CA ASP A 57 4.76 5.07 -22.10
C ASP A 57 3.87 3.83 -21.90
N LEU A 58 3.58 3.51 -20.64
CA LEU A 58 2.78 2.33 -20.29
C LEU A 58 1.26 2.53 -20.47
N GLY A 59 0.81 3.76 -20.73
CA GLY A 59 -0.58 4.07 -21.02
C GLY A 59 -1.46 4.36 -19.79
N TYR A 60 -0.88 4.53 -18.59
CA TYR A 60 -1.63 4.99 -17.43
C TYR A 60 -1.97 6.48 -17.49
N VAL A 61 -1.17 7.25 -18.24
CA VAL A 61 -1.36 8.68 -18.43
C VAL A 61 -1.60 8.96 -19.91
N ASP A 62 -2.73 9.60 -20.23
CA ASP A 62 -3.03 10.06 -21.59
C ASP A 62 -2.13 11.25 -21.94
N ARG A 63 -1.06 10.99 -22.69
CA ARG A 63 -0.04 11.97 -23.07
C ARG A 63 -0.41 12.76 -24.31
N SER A 64 -1.57 12.51 -24.92
CA SER A 64 -2.10 13.35 -26.02
C SER A 64 -2.48 14.76 -25.55
N LYS A 65 -2.65 14.95 -24.23
CA LYS A 65 -2.94 16.26 -23.63
C LYS A 65 -1.65 16.88 -23.10
N GLU A 66 -1.38 18.11 -23.47
CA GLU A 66 -0.19 18.88 -23.03
C GLU A 66 -0.07 18.93 -21.50
N GLU A 67 -1.18 19.08 -20.78
CA GLU A 67 -1.24 19.12 -19.30
C GLU A 67 -0.72 17.84 -18.64
N ASN A 68 -0.78 16.72 -19.35
CA ASN A 68 -0.38 15.42 -18.82
C ASN A 68 1.04 15.02 -19.21
N PHE A 69 1.68 15.76 -20.11
CA PHE A 69 2.96 15.39 -20.70
C PHE A 69 4.06 15.16 -19.66
N LEU A 70 4.10 15.97 -18.61
CA LEU A 70 5.10 15.89 -17.55
C LEU A 70 4.68 15.01 -16.38
N LYS A 71 3.42 14.56 -16.29
CA LYS A 71 2.95 13.72 -15.19
C LYS A 71 3.72 12.41 -15.11
N LEU A 72 3.87 11.90 -13.90
CA LEU A 72 4.43 10.58 -13.65
C LEU A 72 3.48 9.50 -14.19
N GLU A 73 4.03 8.45 -14.76
CA GLU A 73 3.25 7.33 -15.27
C GLU A 73 2.51 6.59 -14.17
N VAL A 74 3.18 6.39 -13.03
CA VAL A 74 2.62 5.76 -11.85
C VAL A 74 2.58 6.76 -10.69
N ASP A 75 1.41 7.31 -10.39
CA ASP A 75 1.19 8.24 -9.27
C ASP A 75 0.12 7.73 -8.29
N PHE A 76 -0.08 6.42 -8.25
CA PHE A 76 -0.97 5.73 -7.34
C PHE A 76 -0.21 4.78 -6.39
N HIS A 77 -0.90 4.23 -5.40
CA HIS A 77 -0.33 3.25 -4.48
C HIS A 77 -0.13 1.91 -5.19
N VAL A 78 1.12 1.41 -5.18
CA VAL A 78 1.51 0.17 -5.87
C VAL A 78 1.68 -0.94 -4.85
N GLY A 79 0.69 -1.82 -4.75
CA GLY A 79 0.80 -3.09 -4.05
C GLY A 79 1.14 -4.24 -5.02
N LYS A 80 1.11 -5.46 -4.52
CA LYS A 80 1.45 -6.66 -5.29
C LYS A 80 0.63 -6.82 -6.58
N LYS A 81 -0.68 -6.50 -6.53
CA LYS A 81 -1.58 -6.61 -7.69
C LYS A 81 -1.24 -5.57 -8.74
N GLN A 82 -1.09 -4.32 -8.33
CA GLN A 82 -0.76 -3.22 -9.23
C GLN A 82 0.62 -3.41 -9.87
N LEU A 83 1.60 -3.92 -9.11
CA LEU A 83 2.92 -4.24 -9.66
C LEU A 83 2.84 -5.29 -10.77
N LYS A 84 2.02 -6.34 -10.59
CA LYS A 84 1.77 -7.33 -11.63
C LYS A 84 1.17 -6.70 -12.88
N ASP A 85 0.19 -5.81 -12.71
CA ASP A 85 -0.47 -5.11 -13.83
C ASP A 85 0.52 -4.20 -14.56
N ILE A 86 1.38 -3.47 -13.84
CA ILE A 86 2.44 -2.64 -14.44
C ILE A 86 3.38 -3.49 -15.29
N LEU A 87 3.85 -4.62 -14.76
CA LEU A 87 4.74 -5.53 -15.51
C LEU A 87 4.05 -6.14 -16.73
N GLN A 88 2.75 -6.41 -16.66
CA GLN A 88 1.97 -6.85 -17.81
C GLN A 88 1.91 -5.77 -18.91
N HIS A 89 1.79 -4.50 -18.53
CA HIS A 89 1.87 -3.38 -19.48
C HIS A 89 3.26 -3.25 -20.09
N VAL A 90 4.31 -3.38 -19.29
CA VAL A 90 5.70 -3.32 -19.78
C VAL A 90 5.96 -4.42 -20.81
N ILE A 91 5.55 -5.68 -20.54
CA ILE A 91 5.79 -6.79 -21.48
C ILE A 91 4.99 -6.63 -22.78
N ASN A 92 3.77 -6.11 -22.69
CA ASN A 92 2.94 -5.90 -23.86
C ASN A 92 3.45 -4.77 -24.77
N THR A 93 4.06 -3.74 -24.19
CA THR A 93 4.53 -2.54 -24.91
C THR A 93 5.98 -2.71 -25.39
N HIS A 94 6.86 -3.24 -24.55
CA HIS A 94 8.32 -3.27 -24.80
C HIS A 94 8.90 -4.68 -25.03
N GLY A 95 8.09 -5.73 -24.85
CA GLY A 95 8.52 -7.12 -25.00
C GLY A 95 9.35 -7.62 -23.84
N THR A 96 9.83 -8.88 -23.95
CA THR A 96 10.43 -9.64 -22.84
C THR A 96 11.80 -9.11 -22.41
N THR A 97 12.64 -8.68 -23.34
CA THR A 97 14.00 -8.20 -23.01
C THR A 97 13.97 -6.97 -22.10
N ARG A 98 13.21 -5.95 -22.51
CA ARG A 98 13.09 -4.74 -21.69
C ARG A 98 12.39 -5.00 -20.36
N THR A 99 11.43 -5.93 -20.34
CA THR A 99 10.76 -6.34 -19.09
C THR A 99 11.75 -6.99 -18.11
N ALA A 100 12.70 -7.79 -18.59
CA ALA A 100 13.72 -8.40 -17.73
C ALA A 100 14.63 -7.33 -17.07
N GLU A 101 15.04 -6.31 -17.83
CA GLU A 101 15.80 -5.17 -17.27
C GLU A 101 15.01 -4.43 -16.19
N VAL A 102 13.76 -4.08 -16.47
CA VAL A 102 12.86 -3.40 -15.52
C VAL A 102 12.64 -4.24 -14.25
N LEU A 103 12.52 -5.58 -14.38
CA LEU A 103 12.39 -6.48 -13.24
C LEU A 103 13.67 -6.49 -12.37
N ASP A 104 14.84 -6.48 -12.99
CA ASP A 104 16.10 -6.40 -12.26
C ASP A 104 16.28 -5.06 -11.55
N ASP A 105 15.89 -3.97 -12.18
CA ASP A 105 15.89 -2.63 -11.58
C ASP A 105 14.92 -2.53 -10.40
N ILE A 106 13.68 -3.05 -10.54
CA ILE A 106 12.70 -3.11 -9.45
C ILE A 106 13.25 -3.94 -8.28
N LYS A 107 13.83 -5.09 -8.56
CA LYS A 107 14.45 -5.96 -7.55
C LYS A 107 15.57 -5.22 -6.81
N ALA A 108 16.51 -4.61 -7.54
CA ALA A 108 17.63 -3.88 -6.97
C ALA A 108 17.16 -2.71 -6.11
N MET A 109 16.17 -1.94 -6.60
CA MET A 109 15.56 -0.87 -5.85
C MET A 109 14.86 -1.39 -4.59
N GLY A 110 14.11 -2.48 -4.69
CA GLY A 110 13.43 -3.10 -3.55
C GLY A 110 14.40 -3.47 -2.43
N TYR A 111 15.51 -4.13 -2.74
CA TYR A 111 16.54 -4.45 -1.75
C TYR A 111 17.19 -3.20 -1.16
N LYS A 112 17.55 -2.23 -2.00
CA LYS A 112 18.17 -0.97 -1.56
C LYS A 112 17.32 -0.24 -0.54
N TYR A 113 16.03 -0.02 -0.85
CA TYR A 113 15.16 0.76 -0.01
C TYR A 113 14.60 -0.02 1.18
N SER A 114 14.40 -1.34 1.07
CA SER A 114 14.09 -2.19 2.22
C SER A 114 15.19 -2.15 3.28
N THR A 115 16.46 -2.22 2.87
CA THR A 115 17.60 -2.10 3.76
C THR A 115 17.69 -0.72 4.41
N ARG A 116 17.49 0.36 3.62
CA ARG A 116 17.54 1.75 4.12
C ARG A 116 16.38 2.07 5.07
N ALA A 117 15.20 1.53 4.81
CA ALA A 117 14.02 1.70 5.66
C ALA A 117 14.15 0.97 7.00
N ALA A 118 15.09 0.00 7.11
CA ALA A 118 15.31 -0.82 8.30
C ALA A 118 13.99 -1.38 8.86
N MET A 119 13.11 -1.87 7.97
CA MET A 119 11.80 -2.39 8.34
C MET A 119 11.95 -3.60 9.25
N THR A 120 11.44 -3.50 10.46
CA THR A 120 11.48 -4.54 11.47
C THR A 120 10.15 -4.61 12.21
N VAL A 121 9.92 -5.73 12.91
CA VAL A 121 8.72 -5.92 13.73
C VAL A 121 9.10 -5.76 15.20
N SER A 122 8.41 -4.85 15.89
CA SER A 122 8.54 -4.65 17.33
C SER A 122 7.23 -4.94 18.04
N ILE A 123 7.31 -5.44 19.28
CA ILE A 123 6.12 -5.63 20.13
C ILE A 123 5.42 -4.30 20.40
N SER A 124 6.15 -3.19 20.45
CA SER A 124 5.59 -1.86 20.64
C SER A 124 4.72 -1.37 19.45
N GLU A 125 4.90 -1.96 18.29
CA GLU A 125 4.10 -1.64 17.08
C GLU A 125 2.76 -2.38 17.05
N MET A 126 2.58 -3.39 17.91
CA MET A 126 1.34 -4.14 18.06
C MET A 126 0.38 -3.37 18.97
N THR A 127 -0.39 -2.46 18.39
CA THR A 127 -1.39 -1.70 19.15
C THR A 127 -2.68 -2.49 19.31
N VAL A 128 -3.18 -2.54 20.55
CA VAL A 128 -4.47 -3.20 20.85
C VAL A 128 -5.58 -2.15 20.77
N PRO A 129 -6.62 -2.35 19.94
CA PRO A 129 -7.72 -1.40 19.85
C PRO A 129 -8.41 -1.24 21.21
N PRO A 130 -8.71 -0.01 21.65
CA PRO A 130 -9.37 0.24 22.95
C PRO A 130 -10.77 -0.39 23.03
N VAL A 131 -11.44 -0.54 21.89
CA VAL A 131 -12.78 -1.15 21.78
C VAL A 131 -12.79 -2.68 21.96
N LYS A 132 -11.62 -3.34 22.00
CA LYS A 132 -11.52 -4.81 22.10
C LYS A 132 -12.28 -5.37 23.28
N LYS A 133 -12.09 -4.79 24.47
CA LYS A 133 -12.75 -5.28 25.69
C LYS A 133 -14.26 -5.16 25.61
N GLN A 134 -14.76 -4.08 25.05
CA GLN A 134 -16.20 -3.86 24.88
C GLN A 134 -16.80 -4.86 23.89
N LEU A 135 -16.18 -5.03 22.71
CA LEU A 135 -16.66 -5.96 21.68
C LEU A 135 -16.69 -7.42 22.16
N ILE A 136 -15.70 -7.83 22.95
CA ILE A 136 -15.67 -9.18 23.56
C ILE A 136 -16.81 -9.32 24.56
N ALA A 137 -17.01 -8.36 25.47
CA ALA A 137 -18.09 -8.43 26.46
C ALA A 137 -19.49 -8.47 25.80
N GLU A 138 -19.70 -7.71 24.72
CA GLU A 138 -20.95 -7.74 23.95
C GLU A 138 -21.15 -9.12 23.26
N ALA A 139 -20.07 -9.71 22.73
CA ALA A 139 -20.13 -11.04 22.14
C ALA A 139 -20.45 -12.12 23.18
N GLU A 140 -19.82 -12.08 24.34
CA GLU A 140 -20.09 -13.00 25.46
C GLU A 140 -21.53 -12.93 25.92
N GLN A 141 -22.11 -11.74 26.04
CA GLN A 141 -23.54 -11.55 26.37
C GLN A 141 -24.46 -12.16 25.31
N LYS A 142 -24.11 -12.03 24.01
CA LYS A 142 -24.90 -12.67 22.93
C LYS A 142 -24.82 -14.19 23.00
N VAL A 143 -23.60 -14.72 23.24
CA VAL A 143 -23.38 -16.18 23.40
C VAL A 143 -24.14 -16.72 24.60
N GLU A 144 -24.15 -16.01 25.73
CA GLU A 144 -24.93 -16.41 26.92
C GLU A 144 -26.42 -16.48 26.64
N ARG A 145 -26.97 -15.51 25.91
CA ARG A 145 -28.39 -15.56 25.46
C ARG A 145 -28.70 -16.77 24.57
N ILE A 146 -27.78 -17.11 23.66
CA ILE A 146 -27.92 -18.30 22.80
C ILE A 146 -27.92 -19.56 23.65
N ASN A 147 -27.02 -19.68 24.61
CA ASN A 147 -26.94 -20.82 25.51
C ASN A 147 -28.19 -20.91 26.42
N MET A 148 -28.70 -19.79 26.93
CA MET A 148 -29.95 -19.77 27.69
C MET A 148 -31.17 -20.25 26.85
N ASN A 149 -31.24 -19.87 25.58
CA ASN A 149 -32.31 -20.36 24.68
C ASN A 149 -32.21 -21.86 24.43
N TYR A 150 -31.02 -22.38 24.24
CA TYR A 150 -30.78 -23.82 24.14
C TYR A 150 -31.20 -24.56 25.40
N ASN A 151 -30.79 -24.10 26.58
CA ASN A 151 -31.14 -24.70 27.86
C ASN A 151 -32.66 -24.69 28.15
N ARG A 152 -33.38 -23.72 27.55
CA ARG A 152 -34.86 -23.67 27.61
C ARG A 152 -35.54 -24.49 26.52
N GLY A 153 -34.81 -25.30 25.74
CA GLY A 153 -35.36 -26.14 24.67
C GLY A 153 -35.87 -25.34 23.44
N ARG A 154 -35.49 -24.08 23.28
CA ARG A 154 -35.94 -23.22 22.17
C ARG A 154 -35.09 -23.34 20.90
N SER A 155 -33.96 -24.01 20.96
CA SER A 155 -33.06 -24.23 19.82
C SER A 155 -32.42 -25.61 19.92
N THR A 156 -32.04 -26.16 18.78
CA THR A 156 -31.26 -27.39 18.69
C THR A 156 -29.77 -27.14 18.99
N ASP A 157 -29.02 -28.20 19.29
CA ASP A 157 -27.56 -28.07 19.50
C ASP A 157 -26.84 -27.58 18.26
N GLU A 158 -27.28 -28.01 17.07
CA GLU A 158 -26.71 -27.54 15.80
C GLU A 158 -26.95 -26.06 15.56
N GLU A 159 -28.15 -25.56 15.88
CA GLU A 159 -28.46 -24.13 15.78
C GLU A 159 -27.67 -23.29 16.78
N ARG A 160 -27.52 -23.78 18.01
CA ARG A 160 -26.68 -23.16 19.04
C ARG A 160 -25.26 -23.03 18.55
N TYR A 161 -24.66 -24.10 18.05
CA TYR A 161 -23.29 -24.13 17.53
C TYR A 161 -23.10 -23.14 16.38
N LYS A 162 -23.98 -23.18 15.37
CA LYS A 162 -23.93 -22.25 14.23
C LYS A 162 -24.06 -20.79 14.67
N ASN A 163 -24.95 -20.50 15.60
CA ASN A 163 -25.16 -19.12 16.08
C ASN A 163 -23.99 -18.61 16.91
N VAL A 164 -23.36 -19.44 17.75
CA VAL A 164 -22.15 -19.06 18.51
C VAL A 164 -20.99 -18.73 17.57
N ILE A 165 -20.74 -19.59 16.58
CA ILE A 165 -19.69 -19.32 15.58
C ILE A 165 -19.96 -18.03 14.84
N ARG A 166 -21.19 -17.77 14.42
CA ARG A 166 -21.56 -16.54 13.71
C ARG A 166 -21.28 -15.30 14.55
N VAL A 167 -21.63 -15.31 15.85
CA VAL A 167 -21.35 -14.19 16.75
C VAL A 167 -19.85 -13.90 16.82
N TRP A 168 -19.03 -14.91 16.98
CA TRP A 168 -17.57 -14.73 17.06
C TRP A 168 -16.97 -14.27 15.73
N GLN A 169 -17.44 -14.81 14.61
CA GLN A 169 -16.98 -14.35 13.27
C GLN A 169 -17.35 -12.90 12.98
N GLU A 170 -18.54 -12.46 13.40
CA GLU A 170 -18.96 -11.04 13.26
C GLU A 170 -18.12 -10.13 14.16
N THR A 171 -17.85 -10.59 15.40
CA THR A 171 -17.01 -9.85 16.34
C THR A 171 -15.57 -9.74 15.85
N ASP A 172 -15.00 -10.82 15.33
CA ASP A 172 -13.67 -10.85 14.74
C ASP A 172 -13.53 -9.88 13.56
N LYS A 173 -14.49 -9.90 12.63
CA LYS A 173 -14.52 -8.95 11.50
C LYS A 173 -14.58 -7.50 11.96
N THR A 174 -15.39 -7.21 12.99
CA THR A 174 -15.53 -5.85 13.53
C THR A 174 -14.25 -5.41 14.23
N LEU A 175 -13.63 -6.32 14.99
CA LEU A 175 -12.38 -6.07 15.67
C LEU A 175 -11.21 -5.86 14.69
N LEU A 176 -11.15 -6.69 13.64
CA LEU A 176 -10.15 -6.54 12.58
C LEU A 176 -10.26 -5.17 11.89
N LYS A 177 -11.50 -4.75 11.58
CA LYS A 177 -11.71 -3.42 11.00
C LYS A 177 -11.26 -2.31 11.95
N ALA A 178 -11.62 -2.38 13.23
CA ALA A 178 -11.20 -1.40 14.23
C ALA A 178 -9.67 -1.38 14.43
N LEU A 179 -9.01 -2.53 14.31
CA LEU A 179 -7.56 -2.65 14.34
C LEU A 179 -6.92 -1.92 13.16
N LEU A 180 -7.36 -2.22 11.94
CA LEU A 180 -6.81 -1.63 10.71
C LEU A 180 -7.05 -0.12 10.64
N ASP A 181 -8.23 0.34 11.06
CA ASP A 181 -8.58 1.77 11.12
C ASP A 181 -7.77 2.53 12.19
N GLY A 182 -7.33 1.85 13.24
CA GLY A 182 -6.54 2.42 14.33
C GLY A 182 -5.01 2.34 14.16
N LEU A 183 -4.52 1.56 13.20
CA LEU A 183 -3.09 1.46 12.92
C LEU A 183 -2.59 2.67 12.13
N ASP A 184 -1.38 3.12 12.47
CA ASP A 184 -0.69 4.12 11.64
C ASP A 184 -0.34 3.49 10.28
N LYS A 185 -0.61 4.24 9.21
CA LYS A 185 -0.27 3.83 7.84
C LYS A 185 1.23 3.57 7.62
N TYR A 186 2.07 4.15 8.45
CA TYR A 186 3.53 3.97 8.43
C TYR A 186 4.03 2.95 9.45
N ASN A 187 3.13 2.25 10.12
CA ASN A 187 3.49 1.11 10.94
C ASN A 187 4.09 0.00 10.06
N ASN A 188 5.23 -0.56 10.45
CA ASN A 188 5.95 -1.54 9.65
C ASN A 188 5.11 -2.81 9.35
N ILE A 189 4.35 -3.28 10.34
CA ILE A 189 3.48 -4.45 10.19
C ILE A 189 2.37 -4.15 9.18
N PHE A 190 1.74 -2.96 9.30
CA PHE A 190 0.69 -2.52 8.38
C PHE A 190 1.23 -2.40 6.96
N MET A 191 2.37 -1.75 6.75
CA MET A 191 2.98 -1.59 5.43
C MET A 191 3.31 -2.94 4.77
N MET A 192 3.82 -3.92 5.52
CA MET A 192 4.11 -5.25 5.00
C MET A 192 2.85 -6.01 4.57
N ALA A 193 1.77 -5.90 5.34
CA ALA A 193 0.50 -6.57 5.04
C ALA A 193 -0.26 -5.88 3.90
N ASP A 194 -0.33 -4.54 3.91
CA ASP A 194 -1.06 -3.74 2.92
C ASP A 194 -0.41 -3.80 1.53
N SER A 195 0.92 -3.78 1.46
CA SER A 195 1.65 -3.99 0.20
C SER A 195 1.50 -5.40 -0.38
N GLY A 196 1.06 -6.36 0.41
CA GLY A 196 1.00 -7.78 0.05
C GLY A 196 2.36 -8.47 -0.03
N ALA A 197 3.41 -7.85 0.53
CA ALA A 197 4.75 -8.40 0.55
C ALA A 197 4.87 -9.58 1.51
N ARG A 198 4.29 -9.45 2.72
CA ARG A 198 4.33 -10.49 3.75
C ARG A 198 3.11 -10.39 4.67
N GLY A 199 2.54 -11.56 5.00
CA GLY A 199 1.37 -11.65 5.85
C GLY A 199 0.06 -11.39 5.13
N SER A 200 -1.01 -11.41 5.87
CA SER A 200 -2.35 -11.03 5.44
C SER A 200 -3.07 -10.31 6.57
N ASN A 201 -4.12 -9.58 6.26
CA ASN A 201 -4.94 -8.88 7.26
C ASN A 201 -5.60 -9.80 8.30
N GLN A 202 -5.56 -11.13 8.08
CA GLN A 202 -6.10 -12.14 9.00
C GLN A 202 -5.03 -12.77 9.90
N GLN A 203 -3.77 -12.55 9.63
CA GLN A 203 -2.62 -13.00 10.43
C GLN A 203 -2.17 -11.95 11.41
#